data_3df6763b9e284112faac418a1dd3896b
#
_entry.id   3df6763b9e284112faac418a1dd3896b
#
_cell.length_a   1.000
_cell.length_b   1.000
_cell.length_c   1.000
_cell.angle_alpha   90.00
_cell.angle_beta   90.00
_cell.angle_gamma   90.00
#
_symmetry.space_group_name_H-M   'P 1'
#
loop_
_entity.id
_entity.type
_entity.pdbx_description
1 polymer ?
#
loop_
_entity_poly.entity_id
_entity_poly.type
_entity_poly.pdbx_seq_one_letter_code
_entity_poly.pdbx_strand_id
1 'polypeptide(L)'
;MRIRSALIQSFGKFKHQSFDFADGLNVICGKNESGKSSFARFVRFMLYGYTSSRNSALADNDKKRYTPWDEPKTLGEMTVVTANDTYVLRREQASRAAFSATDSSGTPVFNGQNAGEAILGVSADTFDKTAFIGSGDVLFGDADALSAAIKNMVFAADSTVDSDTALKRLEKLDTSILGKAGRSGRLFAARAELAEAKEAEVRLKGLHH
;
A
#
# COMPACT_ATOMS: atom_id res chain seq x y z
N MET A 1 7.97 -16.92 -0.61
CA MET A 1 6.50 -17.13 -0.65
C MET A 1 6.16 -17.96 -1.89
N ARG A 2 5.20 -18.90 -1.77
CA ARG A 2 4.65 -19.72 -2.84
C ARG A 2 3.14 -19.77 -2.72
N ILE A 3 2.41 -19.64 -3.80
CA ILE A 3 0.97 -19.87 -3.84
C ILE A 3 0.76 -21.38 -3.97
N ARG A 4 -0.02 -21.98 -3.06
CA ARG A 4 -0.36 -23.40 -3.09
C ARG A 4 -1.67 -23.64 -3.83
N SER A 5 -2.67 -22.84 -3.52
CA SER A 5 -3.97 -22.91 -4.19
C SER A 5 -4.68 -21.57 -4.20
N ALA A 6 -5.62 -21.42 -5.12
CA ALA A 6 -6.48 -20.26 -5.22
C ALA A 6 -7.90 -20.72 -5.55
N LEU A 7 -8.87 -20.32 -4.73
CA LEU A 7 -10.29 -20.53 -4.95
C LEU A 7 -10.93 -19.17 -5.29
N ILE A 8 -11.33 -18.99 -6.52
CA ILE A 8 -11.99 -17.78 -7.01
C ILE A 8 -13.48 -18.04 -7.01
N GLN A 9 -14.19 -17.57 -6.00
CA GLN A 9 -15.64 -17.71 -5.95
C GLN A 9 -16.31 -16.74 -6.91
N SER A 10 -15.82 -15.47 -6.94
CA SER A 10 -16.38 -14.43 -7.81
C SER A 10 -15.31 -13.36 -8.05
N PHE A 11 -14.75 -13.28 -9.26
CA PHE A 11 -13.78 -12.24 -9.66
C PHE A 11 -13.68 -12.13 -11.18
N GLY A 12 -14.06 -10.99 -11.74
CA GLY A 12 -14.08 -10.78 -13.18
C GLY A 12 -14.96 -11.82 -13.88
N LYS A 13 -14.37 -12.62 -14.75
CA LYS A 13 -15.08 -13.73 -15.43
C LYS A 13 -15.09 -15.04 -14.66
N PHE A 14 -14.31 -15.16 -13.60
CA PHE A 14 -14.21 -16.40 -12.83
C PHE A 14 -15.36 -16.53 -11.84
N LYS A 15 -15.96 -17.73 -11.83
CA LYS A 15 -16.98 -18.15 -10.89
C LYS A 15 -16.70 -19.58 -10.42
N HIS A 16 -16.58 -19.75 -9.12
CA HIS A 16 -16.36 -21.04 -8.48
C HIS A 16 -15.24 -21.88 -9.13
N GLN A 17 -14.10 -21.25 -9.42
CA GLN A 17 -12.95 -21.90 -10.01
C GLN A 17 -11.83 -22.06 -8.99
N SER A 18 -11.23 -23.26 -8.94
CA SER A 18 -10.07 -23.57 -8.14
C SER A 18 -8.84 -23.79 -9.03
N PHE A 19 -7.70 -23.40 -8.50
CA PHE A 19 -6.39 -23.57 -9.11
C PHE A 19 -5.44 -24.12 -8.04
N ASP A 20 -4.76 -25.22 -8.36
CA ASP A 20 -3.70 -25.79 -7.54
C ASP A 20 -2.36 -25.61 -8.24
N PHE A 21 -1.33 -25.28 -7.49
CA PHE A 21 0.00 -25.00 -8.01
C PHE A 21 1.03 -25.96 -7.44
N ALA A 22 1.88 -26.45 -8.35
CA ALA A 22 3.05 -27.24 -8.00
C ALA A 22 4.19 -26.35 -7.47
N ASP A 23 5.20 -26.98 -6.92
CA ASP A 23 6.45 -26.31 -6.56
C ASP A 23 7.21 -25.85 -7.82
N GLY A 24 7.84 -24.70 -7.74
CA GLY A 24 8.62 -24.13 -8.83
C GLY A 24 7.78 -23.35 -9.85
N LEU A 25 8.12 -23.51 -11.13
CA LEU A 25 7.49 -22.76 -12.22
C LEU A 25 6.12 -23.34 -12.57
N ASN A 26 5.11 -22.50 -12.57
CA ASN A 26 3.76 -22.83 -13.03
C ASN A 26 3.42 -21.98 -14.27
N VAL A 27 2.95 -22.62 -15.32
CA VAL A 27 2.61 -21.96 -16.58
C VAL A 27 1.10 -22.02 -16.80
N ILE A 28 0.46 -20.85 -16.84
CA ILE A 28 -0.98 -20.73 -17.10
C ILE A 28 -1.19 -20.36 -18.57
N CYS A 29 -1.64 -21.33 -19.35
CA CYS A 29 -1.90 -21.17 -20.77
C CYS A 29 -3.40 -21.07 -21.08
N GLY A 30 -3.74 -20.35 -22.14
CA GLY A 30 -5.12 -20.25 -22.61
C GLY A 30 -5.26 -19.27 -23.77
N LYS A 31 -6.37 -19.34 -24.50
CA LYS A 31 -6.71 -18.42 -25.59
C LYS A 31 -6.83 -16.98 -25.09
N ASN A 32 -6.88 -16.02 -26.00
CA ASN A 32 -7.23 -14.65 -25.66
C ASN A 32 -8.58 -14.63 -24.91
N GLU A 33 -8.71 -13.72 -23.96
CA GLU A 33 -9.91 -13.61 -23.10
C GLU A 33 -10.19 -14.83 -22.19
N SER A 34 -9.26 -15.80 -22.10
CA SER A 34 -9.44 -16.93 -21.18
C SER A 34 -9.38 -16.55 -19.69
N GLY A 35 -8.92 -15.34 -19.36
CA GLY A 35 -8.84 -14.85 -18.00
C GLY A 35 -7.45 -14.82 -17.39
N LYS A 36 -6.37 -15.09 -18.16
CA LYS A 36 -4.99 -15.06 -17.66
C LYS A 36 -4.66 -13.78 -16.88
N SER A 37 -4.94 -12.62 -17.47
CA SER A 37 -4.73 -11.33 -16.82
C SER A 37 -5.66 -11.12 -15.61
N SER A 38 -6.88 -11.64 -15.67
CA SER A 38 -7.81 -11.59 -14.53
C SER A 38 -7.30 -12.43 -13.36
N PHE A 39 -6.68 -13.59 -13.64
CA PHE A 39 -6.06 -14.41 -12.61
C PHE A 39 -4.87 -13.70 -11.95
N ALA A 40 -3.98 -13.11 -12.74
CA ALA A 40 -2.86 -12.34 -12.22
C ALA A 40 -3.35 -11.18 -11.32
N ARG A 41 -4.38 -10.44 -11.75
CA ARG A 41 -5.00 -9.38 -10.95
C ARG A 41 -5.73 -9.91 -9.70
N PHE A 42 -6.27 -11.13 -9.76
CA PHE A 42 -6.82 -11.79 -8.57
C PHE A 42 -5.75 -12.05 -7.52
N VAL A 43 -4.59 -12.58 -7.89
CA VAL A 43 -3.46 -12.78 -6.96
C VAL A 43 -3.07 -11.45 -6.30
N ARG A 44 -2.94 -10.40 -7.09
CA ARG A 44 -2.66 -9.05 -6.57
C ARG A 44 -3.76 -8.57 -5.62
N PHE A 45 -5.03 -8.78 -5.98
CA PHE A 45 -6.18 -8.45 -5.13
C PHE A 45 -6.15 -9.18 -3.80
N MET A 46 -5.80 -10.47 -3.78
CA MET A 46 -5.71 -11.24 -2.54
C MET A 46 -4.65 -10.70 -1.60
N LEU A 47 -3.51 -10.26 -2.12
CA LEU A 47 -2.39 -9.74 -1.33
C LEU A 47 -2.64 -8.29 -0.85
N TYR A 48 -3.08 -7.40 -1.72
CA TYR A 48 -3.12 -5.95 -1.46
C TYR A 48 -4.49 -5.29 -1.60
N GLY A 49 -5.50 -6.01 -2.10
CA GLY A 49 -6.79 -5.42 -2.44
C GLY A 49 -6.79 -4.75 -3.81
N TYR A 50 -7.77 -3.93 -4.09
CA TYR A 50 -7.85 -3.18 -5.36
C TYR A 50 -6.85 -2.02 -5.40
N THR A 51 -6.25 -1.78 -6.56
CA THR A 51 -5.36 -0.63 -6.80
C THR A 51 -6.18 0.66 -6.80
N SER A 52 -7.32 0.66 -7.47
CA SER A 52 -8.22 1.79 -7.52
C SER A 52 -9.67 1.35 -7.37
N SER A 53 -10.46 2.10 -6.64
CA SER A 53 -11.89 1.84 -6.41
C SER A 53 -12.75 3.10 -6.50
N ARG A 54 -12.13 4.27 -6.63
CA ARG A 54 -12.79 5.59 -6.59
C ARG A 54 -12.92 6.25 -7.95
N ASN A 55 -12.08 5.88 -8.92
CA ASN A 55 -12.09 6.48 -10.25
C ASN A 55 -13.40 6.19 -10.99
N SER A 56 -13.88 7.13 -11.76
CA SER A 56 -15.14 7.00 -12.51
C SER A 56 -14.98 6.13 -13.75
N ALA A 57 -13.85 6.22 -14.46
CA ALA A 57 -13.58 5.46 -15.67
C ALA A 57 -13.37 3.97 -15.36
N LEU A 58 -13.93 3.09 -16.21
CA LEU A 58 -13.81 1.64 -16.04
C LEU A 58 -12.36 1.15 -16.12
N ALA A 59 -11.57 1.76 -17.01
CA ALA A 59 -10.16 1.42 -17.19
C ALA A 59 -9.33 1.66 -15.93
N ASP A 60 -9.69 2.68 -15.15
CA ASP A 60 -8.94 3.14 -13.98
C ASP A 60 -9.61 2.71 -12.65
N ASN A 61 -10.58 1.81 -12.72
CA ASN A 61 -11.33 1.35 -11.54
C ASN A 61 -11.38 -0.17 -11.47
N ASP A 62 -10.45 -0.75 -10.75
CA ASP A 62 -10.34 -2.20 -10.59
C ASP A 62 -11.61 -2.82 -9.99
N LYS A 63 -12.24 -2.15 -9.04
CA LYS A 63 -13.49 -2.64 -8.45
C LYS A 63 -14.58 -2.79 -9.51
N LYS A 64 -14.80 -1.78 -10.36
CA LYS A 64 -15.77 -1.86 -11.44
C LYS A 64 -15.40 -2.90 -12.50
N ARG A 65 -14.11 -3.01 -12.82
CA ARG A 65 -13.60 -3.90 -13.86
C ARG A 65 -13.69 -5.37 -13.48
N TYR A 66 -13.46 -5.70 -12.20
CA TYR A 66 -13.37 -7.09 -11.74
C TYR A 66 -14.56 -7.54 -10.89
N THR A 67 -15.52 -6.67 -10.56
CA THR A 67 -16.78 -7.10 -9.96
C THR A 67 -17.66 -7.68 -11.07
N PRO A 68 -18.11 -8.94 -10.97
CA PRO A 68 -19.00 -9.54 -11.94
C PRO A 68 -20.34 -8.79 -12.04
N TRP A 69 -20.92 -8.79 -13.22
CA TRP A 69 -22.13 -8.00 -13.48
C TRP A 69 -23.40 -8.58 -12.82
N ASP A 70 -23.39 -9.89 -12.65
CA ASP A 70 -24.51 -10.66 -12.07
C ASP A 70 -24.31 -10.94 -10.57
N GLU A 71 -23.16 -10.66 -10.02
CA GLU A 71 -22.87 -10.82 -8.61
C GLU A 71 -22.11 -9.56 -8.09
N PRO A 72 -22.78 -8.71 -7.27
CA PRO A 72 -22.23 -7.40 -6.90
C PRO A 72 -21.11 -7.48 -5.85
N LYS A 73 -20.37 -8.58 -5.83
CA LYS A 73 -19.23 -8.80 -4.91
C LYS A 73 -18.11 -9.55 -5.61
N THR A 74 -16.90 -9.30 -5.18
CA THR A 74 -15.75 -10.16 -5.46
C THR A 74 -15.38 -10.93 -4.19
N LEU A 75 -15.09 -12.21 -4.35
CA LEU A 75 -14.79 -13.09 -3.23
C LEU A 75 -13.80 -14.15 -3.68
N GLY A 76 -12.78 -14.37 -2.88
CA GLY A 76 -11.83 -15.44 -3.11
C GLY A 76 -11.06 -15.83 -1.87
N GLU A 77 -10.40 -16.95 -2.00
CA GLU A 77 -9.50 -17.50 -1.01
C GLU A 77 -8.19 -17.93 -1.68
N MET A 78 -7.09 -17.75 -1.01
CA MET A 78 -5.76 -18.12 -1.52
C MET A 78 -4.91 -18.66 -0.39
N THR A 79 -4.35 -19.85 -0.60
CA THR A 79 -3.39 -20.45 0.34
C THR A 79 -1.98 -20.14 -0.12
N VAL A 80 -1.21 -19.51 0.75
CA VAL A 80 0.20 -19.17 0.53
C VAL A 80 1.10 -19.86 1.55
N VAL A 81 2.22 -20.35 1.09
CA VAL A 81 3.25 -21.01 1.90
C VAL A 81 4.49 -20.13 1.92
N THR A 82 4.99 -19.87 3.12
CA THR A 82 6.26 -19.16 3.36
C THR A 82 7.27 -20.12 3.97
N ALA A 83 8.45 -19.66 4.30
CA ALA A 83 9.42 -20.44 5.06
C ALA A 83 8.96 -20.74 6.49
N ASN A 84 8.13 -19.87 7.04
CA ASN A 84 7.76 -19.91 8.46
C ASN A 84 6.41 -20.60 8.70
N ASP A 85 5.44 -20.37 7.79
CA ASP A 85 4.07 -20.90 7.98
C ASP A 85 3.28 -20.95 6.66
N THR A 86 2.08 -21.54 6.74
CA THR A 86 1.07 -21.55 5.68
C THR A 86 -0.09 -20.68 6.09
N TYR A 87 -0.45 -19.73 5.23
CA TYR A 87 -1.53 -18.78 5.46
C TYR A 87 -2.69 -19.01 4.49
N VAL A 88 -3.90 -18.98 5.02
CA VAL A 88 -5.13 -18.94 4.22
C VAL A 88 -5.67 -17.53 4.24
N LEU A 89 -5.62 -16.87 3.10
CA LEU A 89 -6.11 -15.52 2.88
C LEU A 89 -7.52 -15.58 2.31
N ARG A 90 -8.46 -14.87 2.89
CA ARG A 90 -9.81 -14.68 2.37
C ARG A 90 -10.08 -13.20 2.22
N ARG A 91 -10.51 -12.80 1.04
CA ARG A 91 -10.84 -11.40 0.75
C ARG A 91 -12.18 -11.31 0.03
N GLU A 92 -13.01 -10.41 0.55
CA GLU A 92 -14.30 -10.06 -0.04
C GLU A 92 -14.35 -8.56 -0.28
N GLN A 93 -14.95 -8.16 -1.41
CA GLN A 93 -15.27 -6.79 -1.71
C GLN A 93 -16.69 -6.71 -2.23
N ALA A 94 -17.57 -6.23 -1.39
CA ALA A 94 -18.95 -5.88 -1.70
C ALA A 94 -19.14 -4.36 -1.50
N SER A 95 -20.17 -3.94 -0.79
CA SER A 95 -20.33 -2.55 -0.33
C SER A 95 -19.20 -2.16 0.63
N ARG A 96 -18.78 -3.08 1.49
CA ARG A 96 -17.60 -2.96 2.37
C ARG A 96 -16.57 -3.99 1.98
N ALA A 97 -15.30 -3.64 2.18
CA ALA A 97 -14.20 -4.59 2.06
C ALA A 97 -14.09 -5.40 3.35
N ALA A 98 -13.92 -6.72 3.21
CA ALA A 98 -13.58 -7.61 4.31
C ALA A 98 -12.33 -8.42 3.94
N PHE A 99 -11.43 -8.56 4.90
CA PHE A 99 -10.22 -9.36 4.76
C PHE A 99 -10.00 -10.15 6.04
N SER A 100 -9.69 -11.41 5.90
CA SER A 100 -9.23 -12.27 6.98
C SER A 100 -8.09 -13.16 6.51
N ALA A 101 -7.19 -13.45 7.41
CA ALA A 101 -6.11 -14.41 7.19
C ALA A 101 -5.95 -15.27 8.42
N THR A 102 -5.67 -16.54 8.21
CA THR A 102 -5.36 -17.49 9.29
C THR A 102 -4.06 -18.21 8.99
N ASP A 103 -3.34 -18.56 10.03
CA ASP A 103 -2.16 -19.42 9.95
C ASP A 103 -2.54 -20.91 9.84
N SER A 104 -1.55 -21.80 9.83
CA SER A 104 -1.75 -23.25 9.76
C SER A 104 -2.51 -23.83 10.97
N SER A 105 -2.54 -23.12 12.10
CA SER A 105 -3.30 -23.50 13.30
C SER A 105 -4.75 -22.98 13.28
N GLY A 106 -5.12 -22.18 12.28
CA GLY A 106 -6.41 -21.50 12.20
C GLY A 106 -6.49 -20.21 13.02
N THR A 107 -5.37 -19.73 13.57
CA THR A 107 -5.33 -18.49 14.33
C THR A 107 -5.40 -17.28 13.39
N PRO A 108 -6.25 -16.28 13.66
CA PRO A 108 -6.29 -15.06 12.87
C PRO A 108 -4.96 -14.29 12.93
N VAL A 109 -4.46 -13.89 11.76
CA VAL A 109 -3.21 -13.13 11.58
C VAL A 109 -3.43 -11.89 10.72
N PHE A 110 -2.45 -11.00 10.66
CA PHE A 110 -2.44 -9.78 9.83
C PHE A 110 -3.63 -8.84 10.08
N ASN A 111 -4.04 -8.68 11.33
CA ASN A 111 -5.16 -7.82 11.73
C ASN A 111 -4.97 -6.37 11.23
N GLY A 112 -5.76 -5.97 10.24
CA GLY A 112 -5.73 -4.63 9.67
C GLY A 112 -4.54 -4.32 8.73
N GLN A 113 -3.61 -5.25 8.52
CA GLN A 113 -2.49 -5.11 7.60
C GLN A 113 -2.80 -5.74 6.23
N ASN A 114 -2.13 -5.24 5.18
CA ASN A 114 -2.14 -5.92 3.90
C ASN A 114 -1.32 -7.21 4.00
N ALA A 115 -1.92 -8.34 3.58
CA ALA A 115 -1.21 -9.62 3.59
C ALA A 115 0.09 -9.57 2.79
N GLY A 116 0.11 -8.84 1.67
CA GLY A 116 1.31 -8.66 0.86
C GLY A 116 2.45 -8.00 1.63
N GLU A 117 2.18 -6.93 2.37
CA GLU A 117 3.19 -6.27 3.20
C GLU A 117 3.67 -7.16 4.34
N ALA A 118 2.75 -7.86 5.01
CA ALA A 118 3.10 -8.76 6.11
C ALA A 118 3.92 -9.98 5.66
N ILE A 119 3.61 -10.56 4.49
CA ILE A 119 4.24 -11.79 3.99
C ILE A 119 5.51 -11.50 3.17
N LEU A 120 5.50 -10.45 2.34
CA LEU A 120 6.57 -10.14 1.40
C LEU A 120 7.52 -9.03 1.89
N GLY A 121 7.11 -8.24 2.88
CA GLY A 121 7.88 -7.09 3.37
C GLY A 121 7.96 -5.93 2.37
N VAL A 122 7.09 -5.89 1.34
CA VAL A 122 7.11 -4.84 0.32
C VAL A 122 5.73 -4.21 0.16
N SER A 123 5.70 -2.92 -0.17
CA SER A 123 4.46 -2.20 -0.45
C SER A 123 3.79 -2.69 -1.73
N ALA A 124 2.49 -2.39 -1.88
CA ALA A 124 1.73 -2.71 -3.09
C ALA A 124 2.37 -2.11 -4.35
N ASP A 125 2.85 -0.86 -4.27
CA ASP A 125 3.51 -0.16 -5.38
C ASP A 125 4.84 -0.84 -5.78
N THR A 126 5.64 -1.24 -4.80
CA THR A 126 6.87 -2.00 -5.04
C THR A 126 6.56 -3.36 -5.66
N PHE A 127 5.55 -4.06 -5.16
CA PHE A 127 5.11 -5.34 -5.73
C PHE A 127 4.66 -5.21 -7.18
N ASP A 128 3.84 -4.21 -7.49
CA ASP A 128 3.34 -3.95 -8.84
C ASP A 128 4.48 -3.63 -9.83
N LYS A 129 5.58 -3.02 -9.36
CA LYS A 129 6.74 -2.66 -10.19
C LYS A 129 7.82 -3.75 -10.29
N THR A 130 7.85 -4.72 -9.38
CA THR A 130 8.95 -5.70 -9.31
C THR A 130 8.51 -7.14 -9.51
N ALA A 131 7.44 -7.55 -8.85
CA ALA A 131 7.00 -8.95 -8.84
C ALA A 131 5.78 -9.20 -9.75
N PHE A 132 5.06 -8.14 -10.12
CA PHE A 132 3.88 -8.22 -10.96
C PHE A 132 4.16 -7.56 -12.31
N ILE A 133 4.48 -8.37 -13.33
CA ILE A 133 4.73 -7.88 -14.68
C ILE A 133 3.48 -8.10 -15.52
N GLY A 134 2.75 -7.04 -15.81
CA GLY A 134 1.56 -7.05 -16.65
C GLY A 134 1.92 -7.05 -18.15
N SER A 135 0.97 -7.47 -18.98
CA SER A 135 1.08 -7.34 -20.43
C SER A 135 1.07 -5.84 -20.83
N GLY A 136 2.20 -5.30 -21.24
CA GLY A 136 2.38 -3.89 -21.58
C GLY A 136 3.17 -3.07 -20.57
N ASP A 137 3.41 -3.59 -19.35
CA ASP A 137 4.13 -2.89 -18.29
C ASP A 137 5.67 -2.94 -18.43
N VAL A 138 6.18 -3.41 -19.55
CA VAL A 138 7.63 -3.47 -19.83
C VAL A 138 8.23 -2.08 -20.13
N LEU A 139 7.45 -1.04 -20.04
CA LEU A 139 7.97 0.33 -20.04
C LEU A 139 8.41 0.65 -18.61
N PHE A 140 9.72 0.76 -18.43
CA PHE A 140 10.37 1.28 -17.22
C PHE A 140 9.89 2.72 -16.93
N GLY A 141 8.66 2.84 -16.43
CA GLY A 141 8.11 4.08 -15.94
C GLY A 141 8.30 4.17 -14.44
N ASP A 142 8.88 5.27 -13.99
CA ASP A 142 9.08 5.69 -12.60
C ASP A 142 9.73 4.64 -11.67
N ALA A 143 11.05 4.58 -11.76
CA ALA A 143 11.91 3.80 -10.88
C ALA A 143 11.96 4.34 -9.42
N ASP A 144 11.16 5.34 -9.08
CA ASP A 144 11.28 6.04 -7.80
C ASP A 144 10.97 5.14 -6.59
N ALA A 145 9.90 4.35 -6.64
CA ALA A 145 9.59 3.45 -5.54
C ALA A 145 10.58 2.28 -5.44
N LEU A 146 11.05 1.75 -6.58
CA LEU A 146 12.09 0.73 -6.60
C LEU A 146 13.43 1.30 -6.12
N SER A 147 13.78 2.51 -6.60
CA SER A 147 14.98 3.23 -6.16
C SER A 147 14.94 3.52 -4.67
N ALA A 148 13.79 3.96 -4.13
CA ALA A 148 13.60 4.17 -2.70
C ALA A 148 13.73 2.85 -1.91
N ALA A 149 13.11 1.77 -2.37
CA ALA A 149 13.22 0.47 -1.73
C ALA A 149 14.66 -0.06 -1.72
N ILE A 150 15.39 0.07 -2.83
CA ILE A 150 16.79 -0.31 -2.93
C ILE A 150 17.67 0.57 -2.02
N LYS A 151 17.45 1.89 -2.03
CA LYS A 151 18.16 2.81 -1.12
C LYS A 151 17.93 2.45 0.34
N ASN A 152 16.69 2.17 0.72
CA ASN A 152 16.34 1.78 2.08
C ASN A 152 16.98 0.44 2.50
N MET A 153 17.04 -0.55 1.60
CA MET A 153 17.74 -1.82 1.84
C MET A 153 19.25 -1.64 1.98
N VAL A 154 19.85 -0.72 1.23
CA VAL A 154 21.32 -0.50 1.23
C VAL A 154 21.75 0.38 2.40
N PHE A 155 20.96 1.37 2.78
CA PHE A 155 21.35 2.37 3.79
C PHE A 155 20.78 2.14 5.18
N ALA A 156 19.71 1.35 5.30
CA ALA A 156 19.17 0.97 6.60
C ALA A 156 19.10 -0.55 6.65
N ALA A 157 19.85 -1.16 7.55
CA ALA A 157 19.70 -2.58 7.88
C ALA A 157 18.28 -2.93 8.40
N ASP A 158 17.42 -1.93 8.50
CA ASP A 158 16.04 -2.02 8.94
C ASP A 158 15.12 -1.39 7.89
N SER A 159 14.29 -2.21 7.26
CA SER A 159 13.29 -1.81 6.24
C SER A 159 12.20 -0.88 6.78
N THR A 160 12.15 -0.63 8.09
CA THR A 160 11.17 0.27 8.72
C THR A 160 11.60 1.74 8.69
N VAL A 161 12.86 2.01 8.37
CA VAL A 161 13.41 3.38 8.30
C VAL A 161 13.37 3.87 6.86
N ASP A 162 12.31 4.57 6.50
CA ASP A 162 12.17 5.27 5.22
C ASP A 162 12.79 6.68 5.32
N SER A 163 13.91 6.88 4.62
CA SER A 163 14.61 8.18 4.57
C SER A 163 13.71 9.30 4.00
N ASP A 164 12.84 8.99 3.04
CA ASP A 164 11.91 9.96 2.48
C ASP A 164 10.82 10.38 3.48
N THR A 165 10.36 9.42 4.30
CA THR A 165 9.45 9.72 5.41
C THR A 165 10.13 10.55 6.50
N ALA A 166 11.40 10.27 6.79
CA ALA A 166 12.18 11.08 7.72
C ALA A 166 12.37 12.51 7.20
N LEU A 167 12.74 12.68 5.94
CA LEU A 167 12.85 13.99 5.29
C LEU A 167 11.53 14.76 5.31
N LYS A 168 10.41 14.13 4.94
CA LYS A 168 9.08 14.76 5.00
C LYS A 168 8.68 15.17 6.43
N ARG A 169 9.09 14.41 7.45
CA ARG A 169 8.88 14.80 8.84
C ARG A 169 9.74 16.00 9.24
N LEU A 170 11.00 16.03 8.80
CA LEU A 170 11.89 17.17 9.01
C LEU A 170 11.36 18.43 8.31
N GLU A 171 10.92 18.34 7.06
CA GLU A 171 10.30 19.44 6.33
C GLU A 171 9.04 19.98 7.02
N LYS A 172 8.20 19.07 7.55
CA LYS A 172 7.02 19.48 8.34
C LYS A 172 7.43 20.20 9.63
N LEU A 173 8.45 19.72 10.33
CA LEU A 173 8.99 20.37 11.51
C LEU A 173 9.58 21.75 11.17
N ASP A 174 10.40 21.82 10.12
CA ASP A 174 10.95 23.07 9.61
C ASP A 174 9.85 24.09 9.29
N THR A 175 8.84 23.68 8.52
CA THR A 175 7.69 24.52 8.20
C THR A 175 6.88 24.94 9.44
N SER A 176 6.78 24.09 10.45
CA SER A 176 6.07 24.43 11.70
C SER A 176 6.84 25.45 12.55
N ILE A 177 8.16 25.41 12.51
CA ILE A 177 9.04 26.30 13.28
C ILE A 177 9.25 27.62 12.55
N LEU A 178 9.63 27.57 11.27
CA LEU A 178 9.99 28.75 10.47
C LEU A 178 8.77 29.36 9.74
N GLY A 179 7.74 28.54 9.46
CA GLY A 179 6.60 28.94 8.64
C GLY A 179 6.96 29.10 7.16
N LYS A 180 5.96 29.36 6.32
CA LYS A 180 6.20 29.66 4.91
C LYS A 180 6.97 30.98 4.79
N ALA A 181 8.15 30.93 4.20
CA ALA A 181 9.06 32.07 4.02
C ALA A 181 9.46 32.80 5.32
N GLY A 182 9.49 32.10 6.46
CA GLY A 182 9.94 32.67 7.73
C GLY A 182 8.99 33.69 8.37
N ARG A 183 7.72 33.78 7.90
CA ARG A 183 6.77 34.83 8.33
C ARG A 183 5.59 34.35 9.14
N SER A 184 5.48 33.06 9.46
CA SER A 184 4.27 32.51 10.10
C SER A 184 4.50 31.32 11.03
N GLY A 185 5.74 30.93 11.30
CA GLY A 185 6.05 29.80 12.17
C GLY A 185 6.13 30.16 13.65
N ARG A 186 6.30 29.14 14.50
CA ARG A 186 6.45 29.30 15.95
C ARG A 186 7.57 30.27 16.34
N LEU A 187 8.65 30.29 15.58
CA LEU A 187 9.77 31.21 15.78
C LEU A 187 9.36 32.67 15.53
N PHE A 188 8.52 32.92 14.52
CA PHE A 188 8.03 34.27 14.23
C PHE A 188 7.11 34.76 15.37
N ALA A 189 6.20 33.92 15.84
CA ALA A 189 5.33 34.28 16.95
C ALA A 189 6.13 34.59 18.23
N ALA A 190 7.10 33.73 18.59
CA ALA A 190 7.94 33.96 19.75
C ALA A 190 8.80 35.24 19.64
N ARG A 191 9.26 35.59 18.43
CA ARG A 191 10.00 36.86 18.21
C ARG A 191 9.09 38.08 18.36
N ALA A 192 7.83 37.98 17.93
CA ALA A 192 6.86 39.05 18.09
C ALA A 192 6.54 39.28 19.59
N GLU A 193 6.26 38.22 20.32
CA GLU A 193 6.04 38.28 21.77
C GLU A 193 7.25 38.87 22.52
N LEU A 194 8.46 38.47 22.13
CA LEU A 194 9.67 39.03 22.72
C LEU A 194 9.83 40.55 22.44
N ALA A 195 9.47 40.98 21.21
CA ALA A 195 9.52 42.37 20.84
C ALA A 195 8.52 43.20 21.69
N GLU A 196 7.28 42.72 21.81
CA GLU A 196 6.24 43.37 22.64
C GLU A 196 6.65 43.45 24.12
N ALA A 197 7.22 42.36 24.65
CA ALA A 197 7.69 42.32 26.03
C ALA A 197 8.84 43.33 26.27
N LYS A 198 9.77 43.47 25.32
CA LYS A 198 10.85 44.47 25.38
C LYS A 198 10.33 45.90 25.32
N GLU A 199 9.34 46.17 24.44
CA GLU A 199 8.71 47.50 24.39
C GLU A 199 7.98 47.83 25.69
N ALA A 200 7.26 46.87 26.28
CA ALA A 200 6.61 47.04 27.57
C ALA A 200 7.63 47.32 28.69
N GLU A 201 8.76 46.62 28.72
CA GLU A 201 9.84 46.87 29.67
C GLU A 201 10.41 48.28 29.55
N VAL A 202 10.64 48.76 28.33
CA VAL A 202 11.15 50.12 28.06
C VAL A 202 10.13 51.18 28.53
N ARG A 203 8.82 50.97 28.27
CA ARG A 203 7.77 51.88 28.73
C ARG A 203 7.70 51.95 30.26
N LEU A 204 7.81 50.80 30.93
CA LEU A 204 7.79 50.75 32.40
C LEU A 204 9.01 51.46 33.02
N LYS A 205 10.20 51.25 32.45
CA LYS A 205 11.41 51.93 32.88
C LYS A 205 11.34 53.46 32.67
N GLY A 206 10.67 53.93 31.62
CA GLY A 206 10.47 55.35 31.36
C GLY A 206 9.43 56.01 32.26
N LEU A 207 8.59 55.27 32.97
CA LEU A 207 7.62 55.78 33.95
C LEU A 207 8.21 55.89 35.36
N HIS A 208 9.42 55.42 35.61
CA HIS A 208 10.13 55.47 36.89
C HIS A 208 11.19 56.57 36.94
N HIS A 209 11.21 57.47 35.99
CA HIS A 209 11.96 58.74 35.97
C HIS A 209 10.99 59.92 35.93
#